data_483571ee252cbfae9d7e2a0e20702368
#
_entry.id   483571ee252cbfae9d7e2a0e20702368
#
_cell.length_a   1.000
_cell.length_b   1.000
_cell.length_c   1.000
_cell.angle_alpha   90.00
_cell.angle_beta   90.00
_cell.angle_gamma   90.00
#
_symmetry.space_group_name_H-M   'P 1'
#
loop_
_entity.id
_entity.type
_entity.pdbx_description
1 polymer ?
#
loop_
_entity_poly.entity_id
_entity_poly.type
_entity_poly.pdbx_seq_one_letter_code
_entity_poly.pdbx_strand_id
1 'polypeptide(L)'
;MREELELENKCRAYARTNGWVACKLEKNGNKGVPDDLFISPQEVCLLVEFKKDASQKLRPEQKLWLERFPHIVHVISDFGAFTTLLSSQENGG
;
A
#
# COMPACT_ATOMS: atom_id res chain seq x y z
N MET A 1 -10.65 -10.84 4.93
CA MET A 1 -9.34 -11.50 5.04
C MET A 1 -8.89 -12.10 3.74
N ARG A 2 -9.67 -13.01 3.19
CA ARG A 2 -9.33 -13.61 1.92
C ARG A 2 -9.27 -12.57 0.80
N GLU A 3 -10.26 -11.68 0.77
CA GLU A 3 -10.33 -10.63 -0.23
C GLU A 3 -9.16 -9.66 -0.10
N GLU A 4 -8.75 -9.33 1.12
CA GLU A 4 -7.60 -8.47 1.34
C GLU A 4 -6.33 -9.13 0.83
N LEU A 5 -6.14 -10.42 1.11
CA LEU A 5 -4.95 -11.15 0.69
C LEU A 5 -4.89 -11.26 -0.83
N GLU A 6 -6.03 -11.53 -1.48
CA GLU A 6 -6.09 -11.60 -2.93
C GLU A 6 -5.73 -10.26 -3.56
N LEU A 7 -6.29 -9.18 -3.02
CA LEU A 7 -5.99 -7.82 -3.48
C LEU A 7 -4.50 -7.52 -3.30
N GLU A 8 -3.97 -7.81 -2.12
CA GLU A 8 -2.57 -7.55 -1.80
C GLU A 8 -1.64 -8.29 -2.76
N ASN A 9 -1.91 -9.58 -3.00
CA ASN A 9 -1.11 -10.39 -3.91
C ASN A 9 -1.16 -9.85 -5.35
N LYS A 10 -2.35 -9.45 -5.80
CA LYS A 10 -2.54 -8.90 -7.13
C LYS A 10 -1.78 -7.59 -7.30
N CYS A 11 -1.81 -6.75 -6.29
CA CYS A 11 -1.11 -5.47 -6.31
C CYS A 11 0.40 -5.66 -6.33
N ARG A 12 0.93 -6.59 -5.53
CA ARG A 12 2.36 -6.87 -5.56
C ARG A 12 2.81 -7.37 -6.92
N ALA A 13 2.05 -8.28 -7.53
CA ALA A 13 2.37 -8.80 -8.86
C ALA A 13 2.37 -7.69 -9.90
N TYR A 14 1.37 -6.85 -9.87
CA TYR A 14 1.26 -5.71 -10.79
C TYR A 14 2.46 -4.76 -10.63
N ALA A 15 2.80 -4.43 -9.40
CA ALA A 15 3.92 -3.52 -9.12
C ALA A 15 5.23 -4.08 -9.68
N ARG A 16 5.49 -5.36 -9.44
CA ARG A 16 6.71 -6.01 -9.92
C ARG A 16 6.77 -6.04 -11.44
N THR A 17 5.65 -6.30 -12.09
CA THR A 17 5.57 -6.29 -13.56
C THR A 17 5.93 -4.91 -14.12
N ASN A 18 5.67 -3.85 -13.36
CA ASN A 18 5.94 -2.48 -13.77
C ASN A 18 7.26 -1.94 -13.20
N GLY A 19 8.14 -2.83 -12.78
CA GLY A 19 9.50 -2.44 -12.37
C GLY A 19 9.63 -1.94 -10.94
N TRP A 20 8.58 -2.06 -10.13
CA TRP A 20 8.63 -1.68 -8.73
C TRP A 20 9.14 -2.81 -7.86
N VAL A 21 9.82 -2.47 -6.79
CA VAL A 21 10.09 -3.43 -5.70
C VAL A 21 8.83 -3.50 -4.84
N ALA A 22 8.44 -4.68 -4.45
CA ALA A 22 7.27 -4.88 -3.61
C ALA A 22 7.62 -5.88 -2.50
N CYS A 23 7.49 -5.44 -1.25
CA CYS A 23 7.85 -6.25 -0.08
C CYS A 23 6.73 -6.23 0.95
N LYS A 24 6.35 -7.41 1.45
CA LYS A 24 5.45 -7.48 2.59
C LYS A 24 6.24 -7.14 3.85
N LEU A 25 5.67 -6.27 4.68
CA LEU A 25 6.33 -5.86 5.92
C LEU A 25 5.97 -6.77 7.08
N GLU A 26 6.97 -7.11 7.88
CA GLU A 26 6.78 -7.85 9.12
C GLU A 26 6.34 -6.89 10.22
N LYS A 27 5.33 -7.27 10.98
CA LYS A 27 4.80 -6.36 12.00
C LYS A 27 5.52 -6.47 13.34
N ASN A 28 5.97 -7.67 13.71
CA ASN A 28 6.84 -7.89 14.88
C ASN A 28 6.56 -7.01 16.10
N GLY A 29 5.28 -6.91 16.48
CA GLY A 29 4.88 -6.10 17.63
C GLY A 29 4.69 -4.62 17.33
N ASN A 30 5.02 -4.15 16.14
CA ASN A 30 4.79 -2.76 15.74
C ASN A 30 3.38 -2.64 15.16
N LYS A 31 2.43 -2.36 16.03
CA LYS A 31 1.03 -2.25 15.64
C LYS A 31 0.83 -1.07 14.70
N GLY A 32 -0.02 -1.26 13.71
CA GLY A 32 -0.37 -0.19 12.79
C GLY A 32 0.57 0.02 11.63
N VAL A 33 1.70 -0.68 11.60
CA VAL A 33 2.61 -0.64 10.45
C VAL A 33 1.83 -1.08 9.21
N PRO A 34 1.94 -0.35 8.07
CA PRO A 34 1.26 -0.77 6.84
C PRO A 34 1.69 -2.15 6.36
N ASP A 35 0.87 -2.75 5.51
CA ASP A 35 1.09 -4.14 5.08
C ASP A 35 2.30 -4.32 4.17
N ASP A 36 2.52 -3.39 3.25
CA ASP A 36 3.53 -3.55 2.21
C ASP A 36 4.30 -2.26 1.94
N LEU A 37 5.54 -2.45 1.47
CA LEU A 37 6.39 -1.38 0.97
C LEU A 37 6.54 -1.53 -0.54
N PHE A 38 6.39 -0.43 -1.27
CA PHE A 38 6.60 -0.37 -2.71
C PHE A 38 7.62 0.72 -3.03
N ILE A 39 8.60 0.39 -3.84
CA ILE A 39 9.62 1.37 -4.25
C ILE A 39 9.66 1.41 -5.78
N SER A 40 9.47 2.63 -6.33
CA SER A 40 9.45 2.82 -7.78
C SER A 40 10.85 2.76 -8.38
N PRO A 41 10.94 2.62 -9.73
CA PRO A 41 12.24 2.74 -10.40
C PRO A 41 12.92 4.08 -10.16
N GLN A 42 12.16 5.13 -9.84
CA GLN A 42 12.69 6.45 -9.53
C GLN A 42 12.93 6.66 -8.02
N GLU A 43 12.89 5.57 -7.24
CA GLU A 43 13.18 5.58 -5.81
C GLU A 43 12.13 6.30 -4.95
N VAL A 44 10.87 6.32 -5.42
CA VAL A 44 9.75 6.80 -4.61
C VAL A 44 9.25 5.64 -3.75
N CYS A 45 9.16 5.87 -2.43
CA CYS A 45 8.67 4.87 -1.48
C CYS A 45 7.21 5.10 -1.16
N LEU A 46 6.41 4.03 -1.20
CA LEU A 46 5.03 4.05 -0.76
C LEU A 46 4.81 2.93 0.26
N LEU A 47 4.06 3.22 1.31
CA LEU A 47 3.61 2.24 2.28
C LEU A 47 2.12 2.07 2.10
N VAL A 48 1.65 0.84 1.93
CA VAL A 48 0.24 0.59 1.62
C VAL A 48 -0.39 -0.33 2.64
N GLU A 49 -1.51 0.12 3.18
CA GLU A 49 -2.39 -0.68 4.04
C GLU A 49 -3.55 -1.15 3.18
N PHE A 50 -3.77 -2.47 3.11
CA PHE A 50 -4.85 -3.04 2.31
C PHE A 50 -6.09 -3.29 3.15
N LYS A 51 -7.24 -2.94 2.60
CA LYS A 51 -8.54 -3.20 3.21
C LYS A 51 -9.41 -3.96 2.20
N LYS A 52 -10.32 -4.80 2.70
CA LYS A 52 -11.16 -5.58 1.79
C LYS A 52 -12.12 -4.71 1.00
N ASP A 53 -12.56 -3.59 1.59
CA ASP A 53 -13.42 -2.61 0.93
C ASP A 53 -13.34 -1.27 1.66
N ALA A 54 -13.97 -0.25 1.07
CA ALA A 54 -13.91 1.12 1.58
C ALA A 54 -14.62 1.30 2.93
N SER A 55 -15.50 0.37 3.32
CA SER A 55 -16.23 0.47 4.58
C SER A 55 -15.41 -0.01 5.78
N GLN A 56 -14.34 -0.75 5.54
CA GLN A 56 -13.50 -1.27 6.62
C GLN A 56 -12.70 -0.13 7.23
N LYS A 57 -12.89 0.10 8.52
CA LYS A 57 -12.25 1.23 9.20
C LYS A 57 -10.81 0.92 9.61
N LEU A 58 -9.99 1.97 9.67
CA LEU A 58 -8.64 1.86 10.20
C LEU A 58 -8.69 1.79 11.72
N ARG A 59 -7.81 0.98 12.29
CA ARG A 59 -7.59 0.97 13.74
C ARG A 59 -6.82 2.23 14.13
N PRO A 60 -6.88 2.65 15.41
CA PRO A 60 -6.19 3.87 15.84
C PRO A 60 -4.70 3.90 15.48
N GLU A 61 -4.00 2.78 15.64
CA GLU A 61 -2.57 2.68 15.31
C GLU A 61 -2.31 2.92 13.83
N GLN A 62 -3.21 2.43 12.97
CA GLN A 62 -3.10 2.64 11.52
C GLN A 62 -3.34 4.09 11.16
N LYS A 63 -4.29 4.74 11.82
CA LYS A 63 -4.56 6.17 11.61
C LYS A 63 -3.35 7.03 11.96
N LEU A 64 -2.63 6.68 13.02
CA LEU A 64 -1.43 7.42 13.40
C LEU A 64 -0.36 7.39 12.31
N TRP A 65 -0.16 6.24 11.68
CA TRP A 65 0.78 6.13 10.56
C TRP A 65 0.37 7.01 9.39
N LEU A 66 -0.92 6.98 9.04
CA LEU A 66 -1.44 7.79 7.95
C LEU A 66 -1.31 9.28 8.24
N GLU A 67 -1.63 9.71 9.46
CA GLU A 67 -1.53 11.11 9.86
C GLU A 67 -0.09 11.61 9.86
N ARG A 68 0.82 10.75 10.31
CA ARG A 68 2.23 11.13 10.41
C ARG A 68 2.92 11.19 9.05
N PHE A 69 2.54 10.29 8.13
CA PHE A 69 3.19 10.18 6.82
C PHE A 69 2.15 10.21 5.70
N PRO A 70 1.39 11.32 5.56
CA PRO A 70 0.25 11.35 4.62
C PRO A 70 0.64 11.25 3.15
N HIS A 71 1.90 11.53 2.80
CA HIS A 71 2.36 11.42 1.41
C HIS A 71 2.95 10.06 1.08
N ILE A 72 3.25 9.26 2.09
CA ILE A 72 3.87 7.95 1.92
C ILE A 72 2.88 6.81 2.17
N VAL A 73 2.03 6.96 3.19
CA VAL A 73 1.08 5.92 3.58
C VAL A 73 -0.23 6.07 2.81
N HIS A 74 -0.66 4.99 2.20
CA HIS A 74 -1.90 4.96 1.42
C HIS A 74 -2.74 3.77 1.83
N VAL A 75 -4.06 3.96 1.84
CA VAL A 75 -5.01 2.89 2.15
C VAL A 75 -5.69 2.50 0.85
N ILE A 76 -5.58 1.24 0.48
CA ILE A 76 -6.09 0.72 -0.79
C ILE A 76 -7.12 -0.37 -0.53
N SER A 77 -8.30 -0.22 -1.14
CA SER A 77 -9.37 -1.20 -1.02
C SER A 77 -9.81 -1.77 -2.37
N ASP A 78 -9.22 -1.28 -3.48
CA ASP A 78 -9.49 -1.88 -4.80
C ASP A 78 -8.27 -1.73 -5.70
N PHE A 79 -8.20 -2.62 -6.69
CA PHE A 79 -7.07 -2.70 -7.59
C PHE A 79 -6.94 -1.45 -8.48
N GLY A 80 -8.06 -0.90 -8.92
CA GLY A 80 -8.03 0.33 -9.75
C GLY A 80 -7.39 1.49 -9.04
N ALA A 81 -7.70 1.66 -7.76
CA ALA A 81 -7.07 2.71 -6.95
C ALA A 81 -5.56 2.50 -6.85
N PHE A 82 -5.13 1.24 -6.72
CA PHE A 82 -3.70 0.93 -6.64
C PHE A 82 -2.97 1.27 -7.95
N THR A 83 -3.53 0.86 -9.09
CA THR A 83 -2.90 1.15 -10.39
C THR A 83 -2.82 2.66 -10.62
N THR A 84 -3.86 3.40 -10.24
CA THR A 84 -3.87 4.86 -10.34
C THR A 84 -2.78 5.47 -9.45
N LEU A 85 -2.63 4.95 -8.23
CA LEU A 85 -1.61 5.43 -7.31
C LEU A 85 -0.21 5.27 -7.91
N LEU A 86 0.11 4.10 -8.47
CA LEU A 86 1.41 3.86 -9.06
C LEU A 86 1.64 4.75 -10.28
N SER A 87 0.65 4.89 -11.15
CA SER A 87 0.75 5.73 -12.34
C SER A 87 0.99 7.18 -11.98
N SER A 88 0.37 7.68 -10.91
CA SER A 88 0.54 9.07 -10.50
C SER A 88 1.97 9.35 -10.02
N GLN A 89 2.64 8.37 -9.45
CA GLN A 89 4.05 8.53 -9.05
C GLN A 89 4.96 8.61 -10.27
N GLU A 90 4.69 7.83 -11.31
CA GLU A 90 5.48 7.85 -12.54
C GLU A 90 5.34 9.16 -13.27
N ASN A 91 4.13 9.70 -13.34
CA ASN A 91 3.83 10.92 -14.07
C ASN A 91 4.14 12.19 -13.27
N GLY A 92 4.19 12.09 -11.97
CA GLY A 92 4.45 13.21 -11.09
C GLY A 92 5.90 13.64 -11.05
N GLY A 93 6.75 12.86 -11.66
CA GLY A 93 8.14 13.15 -11.93
C GLY A 93 8.98 13.69 -10.82
#